data_dc12289dc467c2e81add8e9818e340d2
#
_entry.id   dc12289dc467c2e81add8e9818e340d2
#
_cell.length_a   1.000
_cell.length_b   1.000
_cell.length_c   1.000
_cell.angle_alpha   90.00
_cell.angle_beta   90.00
_cell.angle_gamma   90.00
#
_symmetry.space_group_name_H-M   'P 1'
#
loop_
_entity.id
_entity.type
_entity.pdbx_description
1 polymer ?
#
loop_
_entity_poly.entity_id
_entity_poly.type
_entity_poly.pdbx_seq_one_letter_code
_entity_poly.pdbx_strand_id
1 'polypeptide(L)'
;MTDKAAADAMASDIEAKPEQTLPFWKRPGVSVKVVISAVFITVVLWFLDESAVEMAGGKSAAERVALPVSVVDVTPASMALDVVATGITEARWLTPILSTISGHVDAVPAELKPGMLISADAELVRFRQTEFRSALAETRAAVADAELQLASVQNEQRVAQRLNKGQKSAFGKFEPHVKAAAARLEAARASEQLARQQLQDTRLTSPFAALVLAQNVARGQWRNAGDELYRLAASEAIDIRIELPQNQWNRLGDISALTQLVVEADGQRQWPAQVRYVSPVIDPVTRQRSLVVEVLNPYQMQSPLLPDEQVRVRISGPVQSHLVQAPASALTEDGQVWTVEQDALRREPVEVLEQGAEHVLLRFVHQPEQSRQLVRFPISTLLQGQMVKVREQVESSMGEKSLPEQAAGEQQEAQG
;
A
#
# COMPACT_ATOMS: atom_id res chain seq x y z
N MET A 1 36.84 -26.80 30.58
CA MET A 1 37.33 -28.15 30.33
C MET A 1 37.61 -28.18 28.85
N THR A 2 38.84 -27.86 28.52
CA THR A 2 39.89 -28.72 27.95
C THR A 2 39.63 -29.02 26.48
N ASP A 3 40.45 -28.73 25.48
CA ASP A 3 41.88 -28.63 25.30
C ASP A 3 42.11 -27.96 23.94
N LYS A 4 42.85 -27.00 23.68
CA LYS A 4 44.25 -26.57 23.75
C LYS A 4 45.22 -27.59 23.14
N ALA A 5 46.09 -27.05 22.31
CA ALA A 5 47.42 -27.48 21.85
C ALA A 5 47.41 -28.14 20.45
N ALA A 6 48.24 -27.84 19.61
CA ALA A 6 49.64 -27.50 19.40
C ALA A 6 49.92 -27.88 17.95
N ALA A 7 50.80 -27.43 17.21
CA ALA A 7 52.18 -27.06 17.28
C ALA A 7 52.56 -26.38 15.95
N ASP A 8 53.14 -25.34 15.84
CA ASP A 8 54.58 -24.95 15.97
C ASP A 8 55.58 -25.88 15.27
N ALA A 9 56.50 -25.22 14.57
CA ALA A 9 57.81 -25.61 14.08
C ALA A 9 57.92 -26.22 12.66
N MET A 10 58.43 -25.52 11.69
CA MET A 10 59.87 -25.53 11.42
C MET A 10 60.27 -24.52 10.35
N ALA A 11 61.05 -23.60 10.79
CA ALA A 11 61.94 -22.79 9.96
C ALA A 11 63.10 -23.63 9.46
N SER A 12 63.56 -23.40 8.25
CA SER A 12 64.94 -23.59 7.93
C SER A 12 65.40 -22.71 6.75
N ASP A 13 66.28 -21.82 7.08
CA ASP A 13 67.12 -21.03 6.22
C ASP A 13 67.76 -21.82 5.08
N ILE A 14 67.77 -21.22 3.88
CA ILE A 14 68.88 -21.41 2.93
C ILE A 14 69.17 -20.06 2.32
N GLU A 15 70.22 -19.48 2.80
CA GLU A 15 71.00 -18.38 2.31
C GLU A 15 71.72 -18.77 1.03
N ALA A 16 71.46 -18.13 -0.11
CA ALA A 16 72.24 -18.29 -1.33
C ALA A 16 72.81 -16.92 -1.76
N LYS A 17 74.07 -16.85 -1.70
CA LYS A 17 75.07 -15.81 -2.02
C LYS A 17 75.00 -15.39 -3.51
N PRO A 18 75.12 -14.13 -3.86
CA PRO A 18 75.09 -13.68 -5.24
C PRO A 18 76.42 -13.89 -5.95
N GLU A 19 76.41 -14.62 -7.05
CA GLU A 19 77.52 -14.64 -7.98
C GLU A 19 77.53 -13.40 -8.86
N GLN A 20 78.67 -12.71 -8.81
CA GLN A 20 78.99 -11.59 -9.69
C GLN A 20 79.36 -12.10 -11.08
N THR A 21 78.51 -11.84 -12.09
CA THR A 21 78.88 -12.04 -13.49
C THR A 21 79.35 -10.73 -14.11
N LEU A 22 80.58 -10.74 -14.60
CA LEU A 22 81.26 -9.64 -15.28
C LEU A 22 80.59 -9.29 -16.63
N PRO A 23 80.60 -8.04 -17.10
CA PRO A 23 79.92 -7.64 -18.32
C PRO A 23 80.64 -8.07 -19.60
N PHE A 24 79.86 -8.49 -20.59
CA PHE A 24 80.13 -9.17 -21.84
C PHE A 24 81.06 -8.47 -22.86
N TRP A 25 81.48 -7.22 -22.71
CA TRP A 25 82.21 -6.40 -23.69
C TRP A 25 83.71 -6.33 -23.59
N LYS A 26 84.35 -7.23 -22.87
CA LYS A 26 85.80 -7.33 -22.82
C LYS A 26 86.34 -8.63 -23.39
N ARG A 27 85.92 -9.00 -24.63
CA ARG A 27 86.56 -10.06 -25.38
C ARG A 27 87.09 -9.47 -26.69
N PRO A 28 88.40 -9.48 -26.97
CA PRO A 28 89.00 -9.01 -28.24
C PRO A 28 88.74 -10.05 -29.34
N GLY A 29 88.02 -9.68 -30.38
CA GLY A 29 87.90 -10.52 -31.57
C GLY A 29 86.50 -10.50 -32.28
N VAL A 30 85.47 -9.77 -31.78
CA VAL A 30 84.10 -9.79 -32.32
C VAL A 30 83.72 -8.50 -33.06
N SER A 31 84.59 -7.50 -33.06
CA SER A 31 84.21 -6.12 -33.38
C SER A 31 83.95 -5.82 -34.88
N VAL A 32 84.48 -6.58 -35.78
CA VAL A 32 84.34 -6.28 -37.22
C VAL A 32 83.05 -6.91 -37.82
N LYS A 33 82.73 -8.12 -37.42
CA LYS A 33 81.49 -8.82 -37.94
C LYS A 33 80.19 -8.23 -37.36
N VAL A 34 80.23 -7.76 -36.10
CA VAL A 34 79.10 -7.12 -35.45
C VAL A 34 78.82 -5.76 -36.07
N VAL A 35 79.83 -4.99 -36.42
CA VAL A 35 79.68 -3.67 -37.10
C VAL A 35 79.10 -3.84 -38.51
N ILE A 36 79.61 -4.82 -39.26
CA ILE A 36 79.01 -5.12 -40.64
C ILE A 36 77.60 -5.61 -40.53
N SER A 37 77.25 -6.44 -39.56
CA SER A 37 75.89 -6.92 -39.35
C SER A 37 74.98 -5.78 -38.86
N ALA A 38 75.41 -4.85 -38.04
CA ALA A 38 74.64 -3.71 -37.61
C ALA A 38 74.38 -2.71 -38.74
N VAL A 39 75.34 -2.48 -39.60
CA VAL A 39 75.22 -1.64 -40.81
C VAL A 39 74.26 -2.29 -41.84
N PHE A 40 74.35 -3.61 -42.00
CA PHE A 40 73.43 -4.33 -42.88
C PHE A 40 71.94 -4.30 -42.35
N ILE A 41 71.80 -4.46 -41.07
CA ILE A 41 70.49 -4.38 -40.43
C ILE A 41 69.89 -2.95 -40.52
N THR A 42 70.72 -1.92 -40.33
CA THR A 42 70.26 -0.51 -40.49
C THR A 42 69.91 -0.19 -41.96
N VAL A 43 70.64 -0.70 -42.92
CA VAL A 43 70.30 -0.52 -44.34
C VAL A 43 69.03 -1.31 -44.73
N VAL A 44 68.89 -2.51 -44.20
CA VAL A 44 67.66 -3.30 -44.42
C VAL A 44 66.44 -2.66 -43.74
N LEU A 45 66.64 -2.12 -42.52
CA LEU A 45 65.57 -1.39 -41.85
C LEU A 45 65.25 -0.07 -42.55
N TRP A 46 66.22 0.63 -43.10
CA TRP A 46 65.97 1.85 -43.88
C TRP A 46 65.27 1.53 -45.19
N PHE A 47 65.58 0.41 -45.87
CA PHE A 47 64.89 -0.02 -47.07
C PHE A 47 63.49 -0.57 -46.79
N LEU A 48 63.23 -1.12 -45.63
CA LEU A 48 61.92 -1.57 -45.18
C LEU A 48 61.05 -0.38 -44.74
N ASP A 49 61.66 0.68 -44.22
CA ASP A 49 60.92 1.89 -43.82
C ASP A 49 60.43 2.70 -45.06
N GLU A 50 61.28 2.71 -46.13
CA GLU A 50 60.91 3.35 -47.43
C GLU A 50 59.84 2.57 -48.16
N SER A 51 59.76 1.23 -48.01
CA SER A 51 58.71 0.40 -48.60
C SER A 51 57.43 0.36 -47.75
N ALA A 52 57.48 0.75 -46.47
CA ALA A 52 56.32 0.86 -45.61
C ALA A 52 55.52 2.15 -45.84
N VAL A 53 56.17 3.18 -46.37
CA VAL A 53 55.52 4.49 -46.62
C VAL A 53 54.61 4.45 -47.87
N GLU A 54 54.89 3.58 -48.87
CA GLU A 54 54.04 3.48 -50.03
C GLU A 54 52.77 2.59 -49.86
N MET A 55 52.76 1.72 -48.85
CA MET A 55 51.54 0.95 -48.53
C MET A 55 50.61 1.62 -47.53
N ALA A 56 51.02 2.73 -46.92
CA ALA A 56 50.19 3.49 -46.00
C ALA A 56 49.39 4.64 -46.69
N GLY A 57 49.54 4.82 -48.03
CA GLY A 57 48.87 5.87 -48.79
C GLY A 57 47.47 5.51 -49.33
N GLY A 58 46.99 4.32 -49.05
CA GLY A 58 45.66 3.89 -49.40
C GLY A 58 44.67 3.95 -48.23
N LYS A 59 44.58 5.06 -47.52
CA LYS A 59 43.35 5.40 -46.79
C LYS A 59 42.29 5.73 -47.85
N SER A 60 41.69 4.70 -48.45
CA SER A 60 40.34 4.79 -48.92
C SER A 60 39.55 5.37 -47.74
N ALA A 61 39.21 6.62 -47.81
CA ALA A 61 38.07 7.11 -47.08
C ALA A 61 36.90 6.24 -47.56
N ALA A 62 36.76 5.04 -46.96
CA ALA A 62 35.50 4.33 -47.03
C ALA A 62 34.49 5.38 -46.59
N GLU A 63 33.74 5.91 -47.54
CA GLU A 63 32.57 6.73 -47.33
C GLU A 63 31.80 5.97 -46.25
N ARG A 64 31.91 6.44 -45.01
CA ARG A 64 31.24 5.81 -43.87
C ARG A 64 29.77 6.00 -44.16
N VAL A 65 29.17 4.99 -44.79
CA VAL A 65 27.74 4.97 -45.05
C VAL A 65 27.09 5.12 -43.69
N ALA A 66 26.60 6.32 -43.43
CA ALA A 66 25.91 6.62 -42.20
C ALA A 66 24.69 5.70 -42.11
N LEU A 67 24.65 4.90 -41.06
CA LEU A 67 23.58 3.93 -40.87
C LEU A 67 22.25 4.72 -40.59
N PRO A 68 21.19 4.47 -41.35
CA PRO A 68 19.91 5.14 -41.07
C PRO A 68 19.34 4.60 -39.75
N VAL A 69 19.09 5.48 -38.79
CA VAL A 69 18.46 5.16 -37.50
C VAL A 69 17.18 5.94 -37.31
N SER A 70 16.15 5.30 -36.78
CA SER A 70 14.92 5.95 -36.35
C SER A 70 15.12 6.49 -34.94
N VAL A 71 14.85 7.78 -34.75
CA VAL A 71 14.98 8.44 -33.45
C VAL A 71 13.65 8.96 -32.96
N VAL A 72 13.56 9.14 -31.64
CA VAL A 72 12.47 9.80 -30.95
C VAL A 72 13.08 10.90 -30.08
N ASP A 73 12.57 12.11 -30.21
CA ASP A 73 12.97 13.21 -29.36
C ASP A 73 12.32 13.04 -27.98
N VAL A 74 13.16 13.01 -26.96
CA VAL A 74 12.70 12.86 -25.57
C VAL A 74 13.12 14.07 -24.75
N THR A 75 12.15 14.64 -24.05
CA THR A 75 12.34 15.77 -23.15
C THR A 75 12.08 15.35 -21.72
N PRO A 76 13.01 15.64 -20.80
CA PRO A 76 12.78 15.39 -19.37
C PRO A 76 11.61 16.20 -18.84
N ALA A 77 10.71 15.53 -18.13
CA ALA A 77 9.55 16.16 -17.52
C ALA A 77 9.43 15.75 -16.03
N SER A 78 8.67 16.54 -15.29
CA SER A 78 8.31 16.16 -13.93
C SER A 78 7.00 15.39 -13.95
N MET A 79 7.02 14.14 -13.51
CA MET A 79 5.87 13.25 -13.52
C MET A 79 5.70 12.54 -12.17
N ALA A 80 4.45 12.31 -11.77
CA ALA A 80 4.16 11.45 -10.65
C ALA A 80 4.23 9.97 -11.11
N LEU A 81 4.80 9.12 -10.28
CA LEU A 81 4.79 7.68 -10.52
C LEU A 81 3.53 7.10 -9.88
N ASP A 82 2.55 6.79 -10.69
CA ASP A 82 1.32 6.18 -10.21
C ASP A 82 1.53 4.69 -9.93
N VAL A 83 1.04 4.23 -8.80
CA VAL A 83 0.93 2.82 -8.47
C VAL A 83 -0.53 2.42 -8.54
N VAL A 84 -0.82 1.42 -9.36
CA VAL A 84 -2.16 0.85 -9.47
C VAL A 84 -2.15 -0.53 -8.84
N ALA A 85 -3.02 -0.71 -7.86
CA ALA A 85 -3.16 -1.99 -7.16
C ALA A 85 -4.63 -2.39 -7.07
N THR A 86 -4.88 -3.68 -6.95
CA THR A 86 -6.21 -4.22 -6.72
C THR A 86 -6.39 -4.49 -5.24
N GLY A 87 -7.55 -4.14 -4.70
CA GLY A 87 -7.93 -4.40 -3.32
C GLY A 87 -9.35 -4.93 -3.23
N ILE A 88 -9.71 -5.38 -2.04
CA ILE A 88 -11.07 -5.79 -1.69
C ILE A 88 -11.58 -4.82 -0.63
N THR A 89 -12.80 -4.37 -0.79
CA THR A 89 -13.47 -3.52 0.17
C THR A 89 -13.91 -4.33 1.37
N GLU A 90 -13.63 -3.84 2.56
CA GLU A 90 -14.03 -4.46 3.82
C GLU A 90 -14.83 -3.45 4.64
N ALA A 91 -15.95 -3.87 5.24
CA ALA A 91 -16.63 -3.01 6.20
C ALA A 91 -15.68 -2.75 7.38
N ARG A 92 -15.55 -1.48 7.79
CA ARG A 92 -14.67 -1.10 8.93
C ARG A 92 -14.97 -1.92 10.17
N TRP A 93 -16.24 -2.10 10.49
CA TRP A 93 -16.74 -2.98 11.52
C TRP A 93 -17.86 -3.83 10.94
N LEU A 94 -17.72 -5.12 11.06
CA LEU A 94 -18.77 -6.09 10.77
C LEU A 94 -19.20 -6.70 12.09
N THR A 95 -20.39 -6.29 12.57
CA THR A 95 -20.83 -6.65 13.91
C THR A 95 -22.13 -7.45 13.85
N PRO A 96 -22.14 -8.70 14.34
CA PRO A 96 -23.39 -9.40 14.59
C PRO A 96 -24.05 -8.79 15.82
N ILE A 97 -25.30 -8.42 15.70
CA ILE A 97 -26.13 -7.93 16.80
C ILE A 97 -26.87 -9.12 17.39
N LEU A 98 -26.48 -9.49 18.60
CA LEU A 98 -27.02 -10.64 19.32
C LEU A 98 -28.09 -10.18 20.30
N SER A 99 -29.10 -11.04 20.54
CA SER A 99 -30.05 -10.84 21.61
C SER A 99 -29.38 -10.93 22.97
N THR A 100 -29.54 -9.93 23.83
CA THR A 100 -29.05 -9.94 25.22
C THR A 100 -29.99 -10.65 26.17
N ILE A 101 -31.27 -10.80 25.78
CA ILE A 101 -32.32 -11.42 26.58
C ILE A 101 -33.05 -12.49 25.78
N SER A 102 -33.75 -13.38 26.48
CA SER A 102 -34.70 -14.31 25.87
C SER A 102 -36.12 -13.77 25.97
N GLY A 103 -36.90 -13.86 24.90
CA GLY A 103 -38.29 -13.38 24.88
C GLY A 103 -38.95 -13.37 23.52
N HIS A 104 -40.25 -12.98 23.52
CA HIS A 104 -40.97 -12.75 22.30
C HIS A 104 -40.65 -11.38 21.69
N VAL A 105 -40.43 -11.35 20.39
CA VAL A 105 -40.27 -10.14 19.60
C VAL A 105 -41.63 -9.48 19.40
N ASP A 106 -41.79 -8.29 19.99
CA ASP A 106 -43.06 -7.50 19.89
C ASP A 106 -43.09 -6.65 18.60
N ALA A 107 -41.99 -5.99 18.29
CA ALA A 107 -41.90 -5.15 17.11
C ALA A 107 -40.53 -5.22 16.47
N VAL A 108 -40.56 -5.18 15.14
CA VAL A 108 -39.40 -5.00 14.27
C VAL A 108 -39.78 -3.87 13.31
N PRO A 109 -39.04 -2.76 13.23
CA PRO A 109 -39.34 -1.68 12.31
C PRO A 109 -39.38 -2.19 10.85
N ALA A 110 -40.39 -1.85 10.12
CA ALA A 110 -40.61 -2.36 8.75
C ALA A 110 -39.59 -1.84 7.74
N GLU A 111 -38.89 -0.78 8.10
CA GLU A 111 -37.87 -0.09 7.30
C GLU A 111 -36.49 -0.76 7.38
N LEU A 112 -36.27 -1.65 8.37
CA LEU A 112 -34.99 -2.31 8.59
C LEU A 112 -34.85 -3.56 7.72
N LYS A 113 -34.61 -3.34 6.43
CA LYS A 113 -34.35 -4.43 5.47
C LYS A 113 -32.86 -4.47 5.11
N PRO A 114 -32.34 -5.63 4.68
CA PRO A 114 -31.01 -5.68 4.10
C PRO A 114 -30.83 -4.64 2.98
N GLY A 115 -29.71 -3.92 3.01
CA GLY A 115 -29.39 -2.81 2.11
C GLY A 115 -29.81 -1.43 2.60
N MET A 116 -30.52 -1.31 3.73
CA MET A 116 -30.92 -0.02 4.30
C MET A 116 -29.84 0.56 5.23
N LEU A 117 -29.68 1.88 5.18
CA LEU A 117 -28.82 2.64 6.10
C LEU A 117 -29.63 3.03 7.34
N ILE A 118 -29.02 2.85 8.49
CA ILE A 118 -29.58 3.22 9.79
C ILE A 118 -28.64 4.15 10.54
N SER A 119 -29.20 5.05 11.34
CA SER A 119 -28.42 5.90 12.23
C SER A 119 -27.98 5.16 13.49
N ALA A 120 -26.98 5.69 14.18
CA ALA A 120 -26.67 5.26 15.54
C ALA A 120 -27.92 5.40 16.43
N ASP A 121 -28.06 4.53 17.43
CA ASP A 121 -29.16 4.43 18.37
C ASP A 121 -30.55 4.13 17.74
N ALA A 122 -30.63 3.85 16.43
CA ALA A 122 -31.87 3.40 15.80
C ALA A 122 -32.38 2.11 16.46
N GLU A 123 -33.68 2.05 16.79
CA GLU A 123 -34.29 0.85 17.38
C GLU A 123 -34.31 -0.28 16.34
N LEU A 124 -33.67 -1.40 16.65
CA LEU A 124 -33.61 -2.58 15.78
C LEU A 124 -34.72 -3.57 16.07
N VAL A 125 -34.89 -3.89 17.35
CA VAL A 125 -35.89 -4.84 17.83
C VAL A 125 -36.42 -4.39 19.18
N ARG A 126 -37.72 -4.63 19.38
CA ARG A 126 -38.34 -4.49 20.68
C ARG A 126 -38.95 -5.82 21.11
N PHE A 127 -38.51 -6.30 22.27
CA PHE A 127 -39.09 -7.46 22.91
C PHE A 127 -40.30 -7.09 23.72
N ARG A 128 -41.14 -8.06 24.04
CA ARG A 128 -42.30 -7.89 24.93
C ARG A 128 -41.81 -7.50 26.32
N GLN A 129 -42.28 -6.37 26.81
CA GLN A 129 -41.79 -5.75 28.05
C GLN A 129 -42.60 -6.10 29.29
N THR A 130 -43.71 -6.79 29.16
CA THR A 130 -44.66 -7.00 30.29
C THR A 130 -44.01 -7.68 31.49
N GLU A 131 -43.27 -8.76 31.25
CA GLU A 131 -42.59 -9.51 32.31
C GLU A 131 -41.49 -8.71 32.96
N PHE A 132 -40.67 -8.01 32.20
CA PHE A 132 -39.58 -7.17 32.68
C PHE A 132 -40.04 -5.95 33.47
N ARG A 133 -41.17 -5.34 33.08
CA ARG A 133 -41.80 -4.26 33.82
C ARG A 133 -42.35 -4.74 35.18
N SER A 134 -42.95 -5.95 35.20
CA SER A 134 -43.41 -6.56 36.44
C SER A 134 -42.27 -6.84 37.40
N ALA A 135 -41.17 -7.46 36.87
CA ALA A 135 -39.97 -7.72 37.69
C ALA A 135 -39.32 -6.43 38.25
N LEU A 136 -39.27 -5.37 37.45
CA LEU A 136 -38.79 -4.06 37.94
C LEU A 136 -39.71 -3.49 39.01
N ALA A 137 -41.04 -3.61 38.89
CA ALA A 137 -41.97 -3.14 39.91
C ALA A 137 -41.80 -3.90 41.22
N GLU A 138 -41.61 -5.23 41.15
CA GLU A 138 -41.36 -6.06 42.34
C GLU A 138 -40.03 -5.70 43.05
N THR A 139 -38.93 -5.52 42.31
CA THR A 139 -37.67 -5.11 42.91
C THR A 139 -37.70 -3.70 43.50
N ARG A 140 -38.48 -2.79 42.90
CA ARG A 140 -38.74 -1.44 43.49
C ARG A 140 -39.48 -1.52 44.82
N ALA A 141 -40.48 -2.40 44.95
CA ALA A 141 -41.17 -2.63 46.19
C ALA A 141 -40.21 -3.18 47.26
N ALA A 142 -39.31 -4.13 46.89
CA ALA A 142 -38.30 -4.63 47.81
C ALA A 142 -37.28 -3.57 48.26
N VAL A 143 -36.94 -2.60 47.42
CA VAL A 143 -36.11 -1.44 47.83
C VAL A 143 -36.85 -0.57 48.85
N ALA A 144 -38.14 -0.25 48.60
CA ALA A 144 -38.94 0.54 49.55
C ALA A 144 -39.08 -0.15 50.90
N ASP A 145 -39.28 -1.48 50.92
CA ASP A 145 -39.34 -2.26 52.17
C ASP A 145 -37.98 -2.25 52.93
N ALA A 146 -36.88 -2.39 52.23
CA ALA A 146 -35.54 -2.34 52.78
C ALA A 146 -35.19 -0.94 53.33
N GLU A 147 -35.66 0.13 52.66
CA GLU A 147 -35.49 1.52 53.12
C GLU A 147 -36.30 1.76 54.40
N LEU A 148 -37.54 1.28 54.46
CA LEU A 148 -38.36 1.36 55.68
C LEU A 148 -37.70 0.59 56.86
N GLN A 149 -37.19 -0.62 56.60
CA GLN A 149 -36.51 -1.41 57.62
C GLN A 149 -35.23 -0.72 58.13
N LEU A 150 -34.43 -0.14 57.24
CA LEU A 150 -33.26 0.63 57.66
C LEU A 150 -33.63 1.83 58.48
N ALA A 151 -34.67 2.60 58.11
CA ALA A 151 -35.16 3.76 58.86
C ALA A 151 -35.67 3.35 60.23
N SER A 152 -36.39 2.21 60.37
CA SER A 152 -36.84 1.65 61.65
C SER A 152 -35.68 1.34 62.56
N VAL A 153 -34.70 0.57 62.10
CA VAL A 153 -33.51 0.19 62.90
C VAL A 153 -32.68 1.42 63.27
N GLN A 154 -32.54 2.39 62.39
CA GLN A 154 -31.86 3.67 62.71
C GLN A 154 -32.61 4.47 63.77
N ASN A 155 -33.94 4.43 63.79
CA ASN A 155 -34.72 5.08 64.84
C ASN A 155 -34.56 4.37 66.20
N GLU A 156 -34.61 3.03 66.20
CA GLU A 156 -34.31 2.19 67.36
C GLU A 156 -32.92 2.51 67.92
N GLN A 157 -31.91 2.59 67.05
CA GLN A 157 -30.56 3.01 67.47
C GLN A 157 -30.53 4.35 68.11
N ARG A 158 -31.22 5.39 67.57
CA ARG A 158 -31.31 6.71 68.13
C ARG A 158 -31.97 6.74 69.51
N VAL A 159 -33.05 5.96 69.69
CA VAL A 159 -33.73 5.78 70.96
C VAL A 159 -32.83 5.11 71.99
N ALA A 160 -32.20 3.98 71.64
CA ALA A 160 -31.26 3.25 72.48
C ALA A 160 -30.08 4.12 72.93
N GLN A 161 -29.52 4.96 72.05
CA GLN A 161 -28.43 5.89 72.37
C GLN A 161 -28.86 6.99 73.36
N ARG A 162 -30.12 7.40 73.28
CA ARG A 162 -30.67 8.39 74.23
C ARG A 162 -30.90 7.81 75.66
N LEU A 163 -31.41 6.57 75.68
CA LEU A 163 -31.74 5.88 76.94
C LEU A 163 -30.52 5.32 77.67
N ASN A 164 -29.53 4.82 76.96
CA ASN A 164 -28.40 4.04 77.50
C ASN A 164 -27.05 4.79 77.31
N LYS A 165 -26.88 5.93 77.95
CA LYS A 165 -25.63 6.74 77.94
C LYS A 165 -24.38 5.99 78.48
N GLY A 166 -24.50 4.84 79.09
CA GLY A 166 -23.40 4.08 79.69
C GLY A 166 -23.01 2.79 79.02
N GLN A 167 -23.72 2.35 77.99
CA GLN A 167 -23.48 1.07 77.29
C GLN A 167 -22.33 1.17 76.28
N LYS A 168 -21.23 0.42 76.52
CA LYS A 168 -20.00 0.48 75.68
C LYS A 168 -20.00 -0.60 74.54
N SER A 169 -20.95 -1.55 74.54
CA SER A 169 -21.04 -2.61 73.60
C SER A 169 -21.61 -2.13 72.23
N ALA A 170 -20.98 -2.47 71.16
CA ALA A 170 -21.47 -2.20 69.77
C ALA A 170 -22.87 -2.84 69.57
N PHE A 171 -23.16 -4.01 70.11
CA PHE A 171 -24.47 -4.64 70.10
C PHE A 171 -25.55 -3.81 70.83
N GLY A 172 -25.23 -3.26 72.03
CA GLY A 172 -26.15 -2.38 72.75
C GLY A 172 -26.38 -1.05 72.07
N LYS A 173 -25.53 -0.67 71.13
CA LYS A 173 -25.68 0.53 70.30
C LYS A 173 -26.38 0.24 68.97
N PHE A 174 -26.87 -0.92 68.70
CA PHE A 174 -27.53 -1.38 67.47
C PHE A 174 -26.68 -1.22 66.19
N GLU A 175 -25.37 -1.02 66.30
CA GLU A 175 -24.47 -0.82 65.16
C GLU A 175 -24.50 -2.01 64.18
N PRO A 176 -24.44 -3.30 64.62
CA PRO A 176 -24.54 -4.46 63.72
C PRO A 176 -25.89 -4.55 63.00
N HIS A 177 -26.99 -4.16 63.68
CA HIS A 177 -28.33 -4.19 63.08
C HIS A 177 -28.50 -3.13 61.97
N VAL A 178 -27.98 -1.93 62.19
CA VAL A 178 -27.99 -0.87 61.17
C VAL A 178 -27.11 -1.30 59.97
N LYS A 179 -25.92 -1.88 60.24
CA LYS A 179 -25.05 -2.39 59.19
C LYS A 179 -25.71 -3.51 58.39
N ALA A 180 -26.42 -4.42 59.02
CA ALA A 180 -27.15 -5.49 58.37
C ALA A 180 -28.32 -4.98 57.53
N ALA A 181 -29.09 -4.00 58.05
CA ALA A 181 -30.20 -3.36 57.34
C ALA A 181 -29.67 -2.56 56.12
N ALA A 182 -28.58 -1.84 56.28
CA ALA A 182 -27.92 -1.11 55.19
C ALA A 182 -27.44 -2.07 54.07
N ALA A 183 -26.83 -3.20 54.43
CA ALA A 183 -26.41 -4.21 53.47
C ALA A 183 -27.60 -4.83 52.71
N ARG A 184 -28.75 -5.03 53.38
CA ARG A 184 -29.99 -5.49 52.70
C ARG A 184 -30.52 -4.48 51.70
N LEU A 185 -30.52 -3.19 52.08
CA LEU A 185 -30.90 -2.13 51.14
C LEU A 185 -29.99 -2.07 49.92
N GLU A 186 -28.69 -2.19 50.11
CA GLU A 186 -27.72 -2.22 49.02
C GLU A 186 -27.96 -3.41 48.09
N ALA A 187 -28.24 -4.60 48.66
CA ALA A 187 -28.59 -5.79 47.88
C ALA A 187 -29.92 -5.61 47.09
N ALA A 188 -30.94 -4.99 47.69
CA ALA A 188 -32.21 -4.70 47.03
C ALA A 188 -32.01 -3.71 45.88
N ARG A 189 -31.20 -2.64 46.07
CA ARG A 189 -30.87 -1.68 45.02
C ARG A 189 -30.08 -2.33 43.86
N ALA A 190 -29.15 -3.23 44.15
CA ALA A 190 -28.45 -3.97 43.13
C ALA A 190 -29.44 -4.84 42.28
N SER A 191 -30.42 -5.47 42.94
CA SER A 191 -31.46 -6.23 42.27
C SER A 191 -32.36 -5.36 41.39
N GLU A 192 -32.75 -4.16 41.89
CA GLU A 192 -33.50 -3.18 41.08
C GLU A 192 -32.72 -2.73 39.85
N GLN A 193 -31.43 -2.44 40.02
CA GLN A 193 -30.55 -2.06 38.91
C GLN A 193 -30.47 -3.15 37.83
N LEU A 194 -30.35 -4.40 38.25
CA LEU A 194 -30.36 -5.54 37.32
C LEU A 194 -31.68 -5.63 36.54
N ALA A 195 -32.84 -5.55 37.23
CA ALA A 195 -34.14 -5.58 36.60
C ALA A 195 -34.36 -4.38 35.66
N ARG A 196 -33.84 -3.21 36.00
CA ARG A 196 -33.86 -2.02 35.16
C ARG A 196 -33.03 -2.25 33.88
N GLN A 197 -31.83 -2.83 34.00
CA GLN A 197 -31.00 -3.15 32.88
C GLN A 197 -31.68 -4.16 31.95
N GLN A 198 -32.25 -5.22 32.48
CA GLN A 198 -33.01 -6.20 31.69
C GLN A 198 -34.19 -5.59 30.94
N LEU A 199 -34.88 -4.61 31.54
CA LEU A 199 -35.95 -3.86 30.85
C LEU A 199 -35.35 -2.95 29.75
N GLN A 200 -34.20 -2.35 29.93
CA GLN A 200 -33.52 -1.58 28.89
C GLN A 200 -33.12 -2.50 27.73
N ASP A 201 -32.58 -3.67 28.05
CA ASP A 201 -32.13 -4.66 27.06
C ASP A 201 -33.28 -5.25 26.22
N THR A 202 -34.57 -4.99 26.62
CA THR A 202 -35.72 -5.31 25.78
C THR A 202 -35.82 -4.44 24.50
N ARG A 203 -35.10 -3.32 24.46
CA ARG A 203 -34.98 -2.46 23.29
C ARG A 203 -33.56 -2.53 22.77
N LEU A 204 -33.40 -3.23 21.69
CA LEU A 204 -32.09 -3.34 21.06
C LEU A 204 -31.95 -2.21 20.05
N THR A 205 -30.88 -1.44 20.19
CA THR A 205 -30.54 -0.32 19.31
C THR A 205 -29.21 -0.57 18.58
N SER A 206 -29.02 0.14 17.47
CA SER A 206 -27.75 0.09 16.74
C SER A 206 -26.67 0.83 17.51
N PRO A 207 -25.49 0.24 17.75
CA PRO A 207 -24.40 0.89 18.45
C PRO A 207 -23.69 1.98 17.61
N PHE A 208 -23.88 1.99 16.29
CA PHE A 208 -23.27 2.94 15.36
C PHE A 208 -24.16 3.10 14.11
N ALA A 209 -23.87 4.11 13.30
CA ALA A 209 -24.50 4.27 11.99
C ALA A 209 -24.08 3.12 11.07
N ALA A 210 -25.01 2.38 10.52
CA ALA A 210 -24.74 1.12 9.85
C ALA A 210 -25.55 0.89 8.57
N LEU A 211 -25.00 0.04 7.72
CA LEU A 211 -25.72 -0.65 6.65
C LEU A 211 -26.20 -2.01 7.19
N VAL A 212 -27.47 -2.31 7.03
CA VAL A 212 -28.02 -3.63 7.39
C VAL A 212 -27.63 -4.64 6.32
N LEU A 213 -26.84 -5.64 6.69
CA LEU A 213 -26.46 -6.72 5.76
C LEU A 213 -27.41 -7.91 5.81
N ALA A 214 -27.85 -8.27 7.02
CA ALA A 214 -28.78 -9.37 7.22
C ALA A 214 -29.75 -9.08 8.37
N GLN A 215 -30.97 -9.57 8.22
CA GLN A 215 -32.01 -9.54 9.23
C GLN A 215 -32.50 -10.98 9.47
N ASN A 216 -32.25 -11.49 10.68
CA ASN A 216 -32.58 -12.87 11.07
C ASN A 216 -33.76 -12.92 12.06
N VAL A 217 -34.47 -11.82 12.23
CA VAL A 217 -35.54 -11.69 13.21
C VAL A 217 -36.84 -11.20 12.56
N ALA A 218 -37.96 -11.75 13.01
CA ALA A 218 -39.29 -11.31 12.60
C ALA A 218 -40.22 -11.11 13.81
N ARG A 219 -41.21 -10.26 13.66
CA ARG A 219 -42.24 -10.00 14.68
C ARG A 219 -42.96 -11.28 15.08
N GLY A 220 -43.18 -11.46 16.37
CA GLY A 220 -43.88 -12.63 16.94
C GLY A 220 -43.02 -13.85 17.18
N GLN A 221 -41.78 -13.84 16.75
CA GLN A 221 -40.84 -14.95 17.02
C GLN A 221 -40.38 -14.93 18.48
N TRP A 222 -40.05 -16.12 18.98
CA TRP A 222 -39.24 -16.27 20.22
C TRP A 222 -37.79 -16.26 19.85
N ARG A 223 -36.96 -15.53 20.59
CA ARG A 223 -35.51 -15.51 20.49
C ARG A 223 -34.86 -15.78 21.84
N ASN A 224 -33.73 -16.48 21.84
CA ASN A 224 -32.95 -16.71 23.03
C ASN A 224 -31.81 -15.70 23.14
N ALA A 225 -31.33 -15.48 24.34
CA ALA A 225 -30.08 -14.75 24.55
C ALA A 225 -28.94 -15.42 23.77
N GLY A 226 -28.18 -14.64 23.01
CA GLY A 226 -27.11 -15.12 22.12
C GLY A 226 -27.52 -15.36 20.67
N ASP A 227 -28.83 -15.35 20.33
CA ASP A 227 -29.26 -15.49 18.94
C ASP A 227 -28.86 -14.25 18.13
N GLU A 228 -28.32 -14.45 16.92
CA GLU A 228 -28.03 -13.35 15.97
C GLU A 228 -29.34 -12.82 15.39
N LEU A 229 -29.58 -11.53 15.59
CA LEU A 229 -30.79 -10.85 15.12
C LEU A 229 -30.52 -10.04 13.85
N TYR A 230 -29.37 -9.35 13.79
CA TYR A 230 -28.91 -8.56 12.65
C TYR A 230 -27.42 -8.73 12.44
N ARG A 231 -26.99 -8.49 11.21
CA ARG A 231 -25.59 -8.26 10.88
C ARG A 231 -25.45 -6.87 10.29
N LEU A 232 -24.65 -6.05 10.96
CA LEU A 232 -24.47 -4.64 10.62
C LEU A 232 -23.04 -4.39 10.16
N ALA A 233 -22.91 -3.58 9.09
CA ALA A 233 -21.63 -3.03 8.62
C ALA A 233 -21.58 -1.54 8.93
N ALA A 234 -20.46 -1.01 9.36
CA ALA A 234 -20.31 0.43 9.59
C ALA A 234 -20.55 1.20 8.30
N SER A 235 -21.33 2.31 8.38
CA SER A 235 -21.66 3.13 7.21
C SER A 235 -20.83 4.39 7.06
N GLU A 236 -20.01 4.75 8.07
CA GLU A 236 -19.19 5.97 8.05
C GLU A 236 -18.04 5.88 7.07
N ALA A 237 -17.44 4.70 6.96
CA ALA A 237 -16.33 4.46 6.07
C ALA A 237 -16.22 2.98 5.70
N ILE A 238 -15.61 2.75 4.55
CA ILE A 238 -15.23 1.42 4.08
C ILE A 238 -13.72 1.38 3.93
N ASP A 239 -13.12 0.32 4.38
CA ASP A 239 -11.68 0.10 4.27
C ASP A 239 -11.38 -0.75 3.03
N ILE A 240 -10.26 -0.48 2.37
CA ILE A 240 -9.79 -1.26 1.23
C ILE A 240 -8.38 -1.73 1.55
N ARG A 241 -8.22 -3.03 1.61
CA ARG A 241 -6.92 -3.65 1.83
C ARG A 241 -6.22 -3.90 0.51
N ILE A 242 -5.04 -3.33 0.36
CA ILE A 242 -4.20 -3.44 -0.82
C ILE A 242 -2.90 -4.10 -0.41
N GLU A 243 -2.48 -5.08 -1.18
CA GLU A 243 -1.19 -5.74 -0.99
C GLU A 243 -0.21 -5.28 -2.07
N LEU A 244 0.89 -4.67 -1.62
CA LEU A 244 1.89 -4.09 -2.48
C LEU A 244 3.20 -4.86 -2.38
N PRO A 245 3.74 -5.35 -3.51
CA PRO A 245 5.08 -5.92 -3.56
C PRO A 245 6.14 -4.84 -3.34
N GLN A 246 7.34 -5.24 -2.92
CA GLN A 246 8.41 -4.33 -2.52
C GLN A 246 8.79 -3.30 -3.59
N ASN A 247 8.76 -3.69 -4.86
CA ASN A 247 9.08 -2.79 -5.98
C ASN A 247 8.06 -1.66 -6.13
N GLN A 248 6.76 -1.94 -5.96
CA GLN A 248 5.71 -0.91 -5.98
C GLN A 248 5.77 -0.04 -4.72
N TRP A 249 6.08 -0.66 -3.57
CA TRP A 249 6.26 0.06 -2.32
C TRP A 249 7.35 1.11 -2.40
N ASN A 250 8.50 0.76 -3.00
CA ASN A 250 9.64 1.68 -3.16
C ASN A 250 9.32 2.89 -4.05
N ARG A 251 8.31 2.78 -4.94
CA ARG A 251 7.86 3.89 -5.80
C ARG A 251 7.02 4.92 -5.05
N LEU A 252 6.28 4.50 -4.04
CA LEU A 252 5.40 5.38 -3.26
C LEU A 252 6.18 6.35 -2.37
N GLY A 253 7.41 6.01 -1.99
CA GLY A 253 8.23 6.84 -1.12
C GLY A 253 7.61 7.02 0.27
N ASP A 254 7.52 8.25 0.73
CA ASP A 254 6.88 8.56 2.02
C ASP A 254 5.36 8.56 1.88
N ILE A 255 4.72 7.58 2.52
CA ILE A 255 3.27 7.39 2.46
C ILE A 255 2.51 8.53 3.11
N SER A 256 3.10 9.20 4.10
CA SER A 256 2.47 10.36 4.74
C SER A 256 2.32 11.56 3.80
N ALA A 257 3.08 11.60 2.70
CA ALA A 257 3.03 12.62 1.67
C ALA A 257 2.04 12.29 0.52
N LEU A 258 1.42 11.10 0.54
CA LEU A 258 0.45 10.72 -0.49
C LEU A 258 -0.84 11.51 -0.32
N THR A 259 -1.12 12.41 -1.25
CA THR A 259 -2.27 13.33 -1.19
C THR A 259 -3.42 12.94 -2.10
N GLN A 260 -3.18 12.09 -3.09
CA GLN A 260 -4.20 11.72 -4.07
C GLN A 260 -4.29 10.20 -4.21
N LEU A 261 -5.35 9.67 -3.63
CA LEU A 261 -5.75 8.26 -3.81
C LEU A 261 -7.15 8.25 -4.38
N VAL A 262 -7.32 7.47 -5.45
CA VAL A 262 -8.61 7.29 -6.10
C VAL A 262 -8.91 5.80 -6.16
N VAL A 263 -10.07 5.43 -5.67
CA VAL A 263 -10.60 4.07 -5.79
C VAL A 263 -11.48 4.03 -7.02
N GLU A 264 -11.29 3.06 -7.87
CA GLU A 264 -12.00 2.87 -9.12
C GLU A 264 -12.66 1.49 -9.16
N ALA A 265 -13.92 1.44 -9.56
CA ALA A 265 -14.61 0.19 -9.86
C ALA A 265 -15.30 0.28 -11.22
N ASP A 266 -15.35 -0.83 -11.95
CA ASP A 266 -15.99 -0.98 -13.25
C ASP A 266 -15.61 0.09 -14.30
N GLY A 267 -14.41 0.70 -14.14
CA GLY A 267 -13.85 1.69 -15.07
C GLY A 267 -14.54 3.07 -15.11
N GLN A 268 -15.64 3.28 -14.39
CA GLN A 268 -16.41 4.53 -14.40
C GLN A 268 -16.67 5.11 -13.02
N ARG A 269 -16.84 4.25 -12.00
CA ARG A 269 -17.11 4.71 -10.63
C ARG A 269 -15.79 5.05 -9.94
N GLN A 270 -15.71 6.23 -9.35
CA GLN A 270 -14.51 6.70 -8.65
C GLN A 270 -14.89 7.31 -7.30
N TRP A 271 -14.10 7.01 -6.28
CA TRP A 271 -14.22 7.57 -4.95
C TRP A 271 -12.90 8.12 -4.46
N PRO A 272 -12.90 9.31 -3.87
CA PRO A 272 -11.71 9.81 -3.19
C PRO A 272 -11.42 8.94 -1.98
N ALA A 273 -10.17 8.61 -1.79
CA ALA A 273 -9.72 7.80 -0.67
C ALA A 273 -8.53 8.44 0.04
N GLN A 274 -8.28 8.01 1.25
CA GLN A 274 -7.13 8.43 2.03
C GLN A 274 -6.45 7.24 2.70
N VAL A 275 -5.17 7.38 3.02
CA VAL A 275 -4.45 6.34 3.75
C VAL A 275 -4.95 6.30 5.19
N ARG A 276 -5.41 5.14 5.62
CA ARG A 276 -5.78 4.91 7.01
C ARG A 276 -4.59 4.47 7.84
N TYR A 277 -3.92 3.42 7.41
CA TYR A 277 -2.68 2.93 8.01
C TYR A 277 -1.94 1.98 7.09
N VAL A 278 -0.68 1.78 7.43
CA VAL A 278 0.19 0.75 6.84
C VAL A 278 0.33 -0.39 7.82
N SER A 279 0.16 -1.61 7.36
CA SER A 279 0.42 -2.77 8.20
C SER A 279 1.89 -2.82 8.62
N PRO A 280 2.19 -2.94 9.92
CA PRO A 280 3.56 -3.11 10.38
C PRO A 280 4.14 -4.50 10.07
N VAL A 281 3.29 -5.42 9.62
CA VAL A 281 3.66 -6.81 9.34
C VAL A 281 3.74 -7.03 7.83
N ILE A 282 4.81 -7.67 7.39
CA ILE A 282 4.97 -8.15 6.01
C ILE A 282 4.45 -9.59 5.97
N ASP A 283 3.64 -9.93 4.98
CA ASP A 283 3.19 -11.30 4.78
C ASP A 283 4.40 -12.21 4.50
N PRO A 284 4.62 -13.26 5.30
CA PRO A 284 5.81 -14.11 5.17
C PRO A 284 5.80 -14.99 3.91
N VAL A 285 4.63 -15.23 3.31
CA VAL A 285 4.47 -16.08 2.13
C VAL A 285 4.62 -15.26 0.86
N THR A 286 3.85 -14.18 0.75
CA THR A 286 3.83 -13.33 -0.45
C THR A 286 4.92 -12.26 -0.43
N ARG A 287 5.51 -11.95 0.73
CA ARG A 287 6.45 -10.87 0.99
C ARG A 287 5.91 -9.49 0.59
N GLN A 288 4.60 -9.35 0.64
CA GLN A 288 3.89 -8.10 0.34
C GLN A 288 3.62 -7.32 1.63
N ARG A 289 3.50 -6.01 1.50
CA ARG A 289 3.08 -5.13 2.59
C ARG A 289 1.66 -4.68 2.33
N SER A 290 0.82 -4.75 3.37
CA SER A 290 -0.55 -4.31 3.27
C SER A 290 -0.65 -2.81 3.56
N LEU A 291 -1.29 -2.09 2.66
CA LEU A 291 -1.74 -0.72 2.84
C LEU A 291 -3.26 -0.75 2.97
N VAL A 292 -3.78 -0.12 4.01
CA VAL A 292 -5.23 0.04 4.17
C VAL A 292 -5.59 1.48 3.88
N VAL A 293 -6.42 1.67 2.87
CA VAL A 293 -7.01 2.96 2.52
C VAL A 293 -8.47 2.98 2.91
N GLU A 294 -9.02 4.16 3.17
CA GLU A 294 -10.41 4.32 3.52
C GLU A 294 -11.13 5.27 2.58
N VAL A 295 -12.38 4.94 2.30
CA VAL A 295 -13.34 5.81 1.62
C VAL A 295 -14.38 6.24 2.62
N LEU A 296 -14.51 7.55 2.83
CA LEU A 296 -15.49 8.11 3.76
C LEU A 296 -16.87 8.22 3.08
N ASN A 297 -17.93 7.97 3.84
CA ASN A 297 -19.33 8.04 3.39
C ASN A 297 -19.59 7.27 2.09
N PRO A 298 -19.20 5.98 2.02
CA PRO A 298 -19.21 5.20 0.77
C PRO A 298 -20.60 5.03 0.16
N TYR A 299 -21.67 5.18 0.95
CA TYR A 299 -23.06 4.94 0.54
C TYR A 299 -23.82 6.22 0.15
N GLN A 300 -23.21 7.41 0.29
CA GLN A 300 -23.88 8.70 0.01
C GLN A 300 -23.76 9.13 -1.46
N MET A 301 -22.92 8.49 -2.24
CA MET A 301 -22.74 8.79 -3.67
C MET A 301 -23.82 8.10 -4.52
N GLN A 302 -24.02 8.58 -5.75
CA GLN A 302 -24.98 8.01 -6.70
C GLN A 302 -24.75 6.50 -6.95
N SER A 303 -23.52 6.05 -6.84
CA SER A 303 -23.15 4.62 -6.87
C SER A 303 -22.46 4.28 -5.56
N PRO A 304 -23.13 3.58 -4.64
CA PRO A 304 -22.54 3.20 -3.37
C PRO A 304 -21.43 2.17 -3.58
N LEU A 305 -20.37 2.28 -2.78
CA LEU A 305 -19.30 1.29 -2.69
C LEU A 305 -19.72 0.25 -1.65
N LEU A 306 -19.83 -1.01 -2.06
CA LEU A 306 -20.30 -2.08 -1.18
C LEU A 306 -19.14 -2.86 -0.56
N PRO A 307 -19.33 -3.50 0.61
CA PRO A 307 -18.37 -4.46 1.15
C PRO A 307 -18.18 -5.65 0.21
N ASP A 308 -17.00 -6.28 0.27
CA ASP A 308 -16.60 -7.45 -0.52
C ASP A 308 -16.53 -7.19 -2.04
N GLU A 309 -16.50 -5.92 -2.47
CA GLU A 309 -16.33 -5.53 -3.86
C GLU A 309 -14.82 -5.46 -4.20
N GLN A 310 -14.44 -6.01 -5.35
CA GLN A 310 -13.08 -5.89 -5.86
C GLN A 310 -12.93 -4.54 -6.58
N VAL A 311 -11.96 -3.76 -6.14
CA VAL A 311 -11.70 -2.41 -6.64
C VAL A 311 -10.25 -2.23 -7.05
N ARG A 312 -10.02 -1.26 -7.91
CA ARG A 312 -8.68 -0.81 -8.29
C ARG A 312 -8.38 0.49 -7.54
N VAL A 313 -7.23 0.56 -6.92
CA VAL A 313 -6.78 1.75 -6.21
C VAL A 313 -5.60 2.34 -6.96
N ARG A 314 -5.76 3.58 -7.39
CA ARG A 314 -4.70 4.39 -7.99
C ARG A 314 -4.12 5.28 -6.91
N ILE A 315 -2.83 5.16 -6.71
CA ILE A 315 -2.08 5.90 -5.71
C ILE A 315 -1.07 6.74 -6.46
N SER A 316 -1.24 8.05 -6.46
CA SER A 316 -0.27 8.96 -7.07
C SER A 316 0.90 9.18 -6.13
N GLY A 317 2.06 8.70 -6.55
CA GLY A 317 3.32 8.85 -5.84
C GLY A 317 3.86 10.28 -5.90
N PRO A 318 5.01 10.54 -5.27
CA PRO A 318 5.66 11.84 -5.32
C PRO A 318 6.08 12.21 -6.74
N VAL A 319 5.91 13.48 -7.09
CA VAL A 319 6.38 14.01 -8.37
C VAL A 319 7.91 13.92 -8.40
N GLN A 320 8.41 13.19 -9.39
CA GLN A 320 9.84 13.09 -9.64
C GLN A 320 10.21 13.93 -10.86
N SER A 321 11.34 14.64 -10.75
CA SER A 321 11.86 15.49 -11.81
C SER A 321 12.75 14.69 -12.77
N HIS A 322 12.91 15.22 -13.98
CA HIS A 322 13.82 14.69 -14.99
C HIS A 322 13.51 13.25 -15.44
N LEU A 323 12.23 12.90 -15.45
CA LEU A 323 11.77 11.62 -16.01
C LEU A 323 11.57 11.77 -17.51
N VAL A 324 11.93 10.72 -18.22
CA VAL A 324 11.77 10.60 -19.67
C VAL A 324 10.90 9.41 -19.97
N GLN A 325 9.84 9.63 -20.73
CA GLN A 325 9.04 8.56 -21.29
C GLN A 325 9.60 8.20 -22.67
N ALA A 326 10.02 6.95 -22.85
CA ALA A 326 10.56 6.44 -24.10
C ALA A 326 9.82 5.17 -24.53
N PRO A 327 9.82 4.81 -25.81
CA PRO A 327 9.32 3.51 -26.27
C PRO A 327 10.10 2.38 -25.61
N ALA A 328 9.41 1.32 -25.18
CA ALA A 328 10.06 0.15 -24.54
C ALA A 328 11.12 -0.50 -25.44
N SER A 329 10.95 -0.39 -26.77
CA SER A 329 11.90 -0.88 -27.77
C SER A 329 13.25 -0.14 -27.79
N ALA A 330 13.34 1.06 -27.19
CA ALA A 330 14.58 1.84 -27.13
C ALA A 330 15.54 1.36 -26.05
N LEU A 331 15.05 0.59 -25.07
CA LEU A 331 15.85 0.03 -24.00
C LEU A 331 16.56 -1.24 -24.48
N THR A 332 17.88 -1.29 -24.30
CA THR A 332 18.67 -2.50 -24.59
C THR A 332 18.53 -3.52 -23.46
N GLU A 333 18.84 -4.78 -23.73
CA GLU A 333 18.82 -5.86 -22.72
C GLU A 333 19.72 -5.57 -21.52
N ASP A 334 20.81 -4.79 -21.73
CA ASP A 334 21.74 -4.37 -20.67
C ASP A 334 21.25 -3.17 -19.85
N GLY A 335 20.00 -2.71 -20.05
CA GLY A 335 19.45 -1.57 -19.33
C GLY A 335 20.06 -0.23 -19.71
N GLN A 336 20.51 -0.06 -20.95
CA GLN A 336 21.07 1.18 -21.47
C GLN A 336 20.26 1.64 -22.69
N VAL A 337 20.52 2.88 -23.12
CA VAL A 337 19.89 3.46 -24.30
C VAL A 337 20.95 4.02 -25.25
N TRP A 338 20.60 4.08 -26.53
CA TRP A 338 21.41 4.73 -27.55
C TRP A 338 20.85 6.11 -27.86
N THR A 339 21.69 7.13 -27.73
CA THR A 339 21.38 8.51 -28.09
C THR A 339 22.18 8.95 -29.31
N VAL A 340 21.65 9.91 -30.04
CA VAL A 340 22.36 10.55 -31.16
C VAL A 340 22.79 11.92 -30.71
N GLU A 341 24.10 12.20 -30.75
CA GLU A 341 24.70 13.49 -30.45
C GLU A 341 25.65 13.86 -31.62
N GLN A 342 25.41 14.99 -32.27
CA GLN A 342 26.21 15.44 -33.44
C GLN A 342 26.36 14.36 -34.53
N ASP A 343 25.26 13.72 -34.90
CA ASP A 343 25.21 12.61 -35.89
C ASP A 343 26.03 11.36 -35.50
N ALA A 344 26.46 11.22 -34.27
CA ALA A 344 27.18 10.07 -33.75
C ALA A 344 26.40 9.36 -32.65
N LEU A 345 26.46 8.04 -32.64
CA LEU A 345 25.83 7.21 -31.60
C LEU A 345 26.61 7.27 -30.30
N ARG A 346 25.88 7.50 -29.23
CA ARG A 346 26.39 7.42 -27.86
C ARG A 346 25.55 6.43 -27.04
N ARG A 347 26.22 5.58 -26.30
CA ARG A 347 25.58 4.66 -25.38
C ARG A 347 25.54 5.29 -24.00
N GLU A 348 24.35 5.45 -23.42
CA GLU A 348 24.15 6.10 -22.14
C GLU A 348 23.47 5.17 -21.11
N PRO A 349 24.02 5.11 -19.88
CA PRO A 349 23.36 4.40 -18.81
C PRO A 349 22.13 5.17 -18.34
N VAL A 350 21.07 4.43 -18.07
CA VAL A 350 19.81 4.98 -17.56
C VAL A 350 19.33 4.20 -16.34
N GLU A 351 18.65 4.89 -15.46
CA GLU A 351 17.92 4.30 -14.37
C GLU A 351 16.48 4.04 -14.85
N VAL A 352 16.09 2.76 -14.93
CA VAL A 352 14.73 2.38 -15.32
C VAL A 352 13.85 2.40 -14.08
N LEU A 353 12.85 3.29 -14.06
CA LEU A 353 11.91 3.42 -12.95
C LEU A 353 10.65 2.57 -13.18
N GLU A 354 10.19 2.54 -14.43
CA GLU A 354 9.03 1.75 -14.82
C GLU A 354 9.21 1.17 -16.22
N GLN A 355 8.88 -0.11 -16.36
CA GLN A 355 8.89 -0.79 -17.64
C GLN A 355 7.51 -1.34 -17.96
N GLY A 356 6.83 -0.69 -18.90
CA GLY A 356 5.57 -1.14 -19.46
C GLY A 356 5.76 -1.91 -20.77
N ALA A 357 4.65 -2.38 -21.35
CA ALA A 357 4.67 -3.11 -22.62
C ALA A 357 5.04 -2.19 -23.81
N GLU A 358 4.57 -0.96 -23.82
CA GLU A 358 4.77 -0.01 -24.93
C GLU A 358 5.79 1.07 -24.59
N HIS A 359 5.86 1.49 -23.33
CA HIS A 359 6.65 2.62 -22.89
C HIS A 359 7.50 2.24 -21.67
N VAL A 360 8.64 2.87 -21.55
CA VAL A 360 9.53 2.80 -20.40
C VAL A 360 9.72 4.21 -19.83
N LEU A 361 9.61 4.33 -18.51
CA LEU A 361 9.98 5.53 -17.76
C LEU A 361 11.40 5.37 -17.25
N LEU A 362 12.25 6.27 -17.65
CA LEU A 362 13.66 6.22 -17.32
C LEU A 362 14.20 7.61 -16.91
N ARG A 363 15.34 7.60 -16.26
CA ARG A 363 16.12 8.79 -15.92
C ARG A 363 17.53 8.62 -16.43
N PHE A 364 18.07 9.64 -17.09
CA PHE A 364 19.46 9.63 -17.47
C PHE A 364 20.37 9.85 -16.26
N VAL A 365 21.41 9.02 -16.13
CA VAL A 365 22.38 9.13 -15.02
C VAL A 365 23.24 10.41 -15.16
N HIS A 366 23.56 10.78 -16.39
CA HIS A 366 24.34 11.98 -16.68
C HIS A 366 23.46 13.06 -17.31
N GLN A 367 23.55 14.30 -16.82
CA GLN A 367 22.83 15.46 -17.32
C GLN A 367 21.32 15.19 -17.52
N PRO A 368 20.57 14.85 -16.45
CA PRO A 368 19.19 14.40 -16.57
C PRO A 368 18.23 15.46 -17.11
N GLU A 369 18.63 16.73 -17.13
CA GLU A 369 17.82 17.86 -17.59
C GLU A 369 17.83 18.05 -19.11
N GLN A 370 18.78 17.40 -19.81
CA GLN A 370 19.00 17.62 -21.22
C GLN A 370 18.05 16.79 -22.09
N SER A 371 17.41 17.43 -23.08
CA SER A 371 16.66 16.75 -24.12
C SER A 371 17.61 15.98 -25.04
N ARG A 372 17.21 14.79 -25.48
CA ARG A 372 18.03 13.88 -26.29
C ARG A 372 17.22 13.24 -27.41
N GLN A 373 17.94 12.84 -28.45
CA GLN A 373 17.39 12.01 -29.50
C GLN A 373 17.72 10.53 -29.21
N LEU A 374 16.68 9.76 -28.93
CA LEU A 374 16.80 8.34 -28.59
C LEU A 374 16.61 7.46 -29.82
N VAL A 375 17.48 6.47 -30.00
CA VAL A 375 17.29 5.46 -31.04
C VAL A 375 16.13 4.53 -30.64
N ARG A 376 15.08 4.50 -31.46
CA ARG A 376 13.85 3.75 -31.17
C ARG A 376 14.02 2.24 -31.21
N PHE A 377 14.85 1.74 -32.13
CA PHE A 377 15.09 0.31 -32.34
C PHE A 377 16.60 0.07 -32.41
N PRO A 378 17.27 -0.02 -31.25
CA PRO A 378 18.70 -0.32 -31.23
C PRO A 378 18.94 -1.78 -31.67
N ILE A 379 19.86 -1.96 -32.63
CA ILE A 379 20.32 -3.29 -33.07
C ILE A 379 21.66 -3.60 -32.38
N SER A 380 21.95 -4.88 -32.21
CA SER A 380 23.15 -5.37 -31.48
C SER A 380 24.50 -4.98 -32.15
N THR A 381 24.45 -4.55 -33.41
CA THR A 381 25.66 -4.18 -34.19
C THR A 381 26.05 -2.71 -34.07
N LEU A 382 25.30 -1.89 -33.32
CA LEU A 382 25.61 -0.47 -33.12
C LEU A 382 26.91 -0.31 -32.32
N LEU A 383 27.78 0.57 -32.78
CA LEU A 383 29.03 0.89 -32.12
C LEU A 383 29.04 2.34 -31.61
N GLN A 384 29.67 2.54 -30.46
CA GLN A 384 29.84 3.88 -29.89
C GLN A 384 30.69 4.76 -30.83
N GLY A 385 30.22 5.99 -31.09
CA GLY A 385 30.88 6.92 -32.01
C GLY A 385 30.60 6.65 -33.49
N GLN A 386 29.76 5.68 -33.83
CA GLN A 386 29.37 5.43 -35.21
C GLN A 386 28.51 6.55 -35.76
N MET A 387 28.87 7.05 -36.95
CA MET A 387 28.10 8.07 -37.65
C MET A 387 26.77 7.47 -38.16
N VAL A 388 25.68 8.17 -37.91
CA VAL A 388 24.33 7.76 -38.30
C VAL A 388 23.62 8.87 -39.06
N LYS A 389 22.65 8.50 -39.85
CA LYS A 389 21.71 9.44 -40.48
C LYS A 389 20.35 9.28 -39.83
N VAL A 390 19.90 10.32 -39.19
CA VAL A 390 18.59 10.34 -38.55
C VAL A 390 17.51 10.27 -39.61
N ARG A 391 16.61 9.29 -39.48
CA ARG A 391 15.34 9.26 -40.21
C ARG A 391 14.26 9.76 -39.25
N GLU A 392 13.76 10.95 -39.46
CA GLU A 392 12.55 11.43 -38.84
C GLU A 392 11.37 10.58 -39.30
N GLN A 393 10.76 9.81 -38.41
CA GLN A 393 9.44 9.28 -38.67
C GLN A 393 8.45 10.40 -38.41
N VAL A 394 7.86 10.91 -39.49
CA VAL A 394 6.62 11.69 -39.39
C VAL A 394 5.61 10.78 -38.69
N GLU A 395 5.26 11.07 -37.43
CA GLU A 395 4.09 10.49 -36.79
C GLU A 395 2.92 10.72 -37.73
N SER A 396 2.46 9.65 -38.38
CA SER A 396 1.17 9.67 -39.03
C SER A 396 0.14 9.85 -37.91
N SER A 397 -0.25 11.10 -37.67
CA SER A 397 -1.47 11.43 -36.97
C SER A 397 -2.57 10.68 -37.74
N MET A 398 -2.92 9.50 -37.24
CA MET A 398 -4.12 8.80 -37.68
C MET A 398 -5.29 9.69 -37.33
N GLY A 399 -5.68 10.38 -38.35
CA GLY A 399 -6.79 11.27 -38.50
C GLY A 399 -7.96 10.95 -37.62
N GLU A 400 -8.30 11.92 -36.93
CA GLU A 400 -9.67 12.36 -36.75
C GLU A 400 -10.34 12.40 -38.15
N LYS A 401 -10.87 11.25 -38.59
CA LYS A 401 -11.81 11.20 -39.67
C LYS A 401 -13.08 11.91 -39.19
N SER A 402 -13.13 13.20 -39.42
CA SER A 402 -14.37 13.94 -39.53
C SER A 402 -15.27 13.20 -40.53
N LEU A 403 -16.34 12.62 -40.03
CA LEU A 403 -17.47 12.18 -40.82
C LEU A 403 -17.99 13.38 -41.63
N PRO A 404 -18.22 13.24 -42.93
CA PRO A 404 -18.84 14.31 -43.69
C PRO A 404 -20.27 14.49 -43.23
N GLU A 405 -20.56 15.70 -42.80
CA GLU A 405 -21.89 16.29 -42.64
C GLU A 405 -22.63 16.17 -43.98
N GLN A 406 -23.49 15.17 -44.12
CA GLN A 406 -24.45 15.13 -45.22
C GLN A 406 -25.70 15.88 -44.81
N ALA A 407 -25.76 17.08 -45.45
CA ALA A 407 -26.90 17.86 -45.88
C ALA A 407 -28.30 17.42 -45.41
N ALA A 408 -28.88 18.31 -44.64
CA ALA A 408 -30.31 18.50 -44.57
C ALA A 408 -30.84 18.91 -45.96
N GLY A 409 -31.88 18.26 -46.42
CA GLY A 409 -32.59 18.63 -47.63
C GLY A 409 -33.82 17.80 -47.84
N GLU A 410 -34.99 18.40 -47.50
CA GLU A 410 -36.27 18.27 -48.16
C GLU A 410 -36.94 16.88 -48.34
N GLN A 411 -38.08 16.72 -47.75
CA GLN A 411 -39.44 16.81 -48.34
C GLN A 411 -40.45 16.28 -47.36
N GLN A 412 -41.25 17.04 -46.79
CA GLN A 412 -42.67 17.40 -47.03
C GLN A 412 -43.53 16.36 -47.77
N GLU A 413 -44.71 16.12 -47.16
CA GLU A 413 -45.98 15.59 -47.68
C GLU A 413 -46.10 14.07 -47.86
N ALA A 414 -47.01 13.42 -47.13
CA ALA A 414 -48.43 13.23 -47.39
C ALA A 414 -49.04 12.09 -46.58
N GLN A 415 -50.12 12.42 -45.92
CA GLN A 415 -51.35 11.62 -45.78
C GLN A 415 -51.33 10.21 -45.16
N GLY A 416 -52.13 10.07 -44.13
CA GLY A 416 -52.71 8.86 -43.64
C GLY A 416 -53.09 8.93 -42.17
#